data_66d672d798d09085532f40df8f1605c9
#
_entry.id   66d672d798d09085532f40df8f1605c9
#
_cell.length_a   1.000
_cell.length_b   1.000
_cell.length_c   1.000
_cell.angle_alpha   90.00
_cell.angle_beta   90.00
_cell.angle_gamma   90.00
#
_symmetry.space_group_name_H-M   'P 1'
#
loop_
_entity.id
_entity.type
_entity.pdbx_description
1 polymer ?
#
loop_
_entity_poly.entity_id
_entity_poly.type
_entity_poly.pdbx_seq_one_letter_code
_entity_poly.pdbx_strand_id
1 'polypeptide(L)'
;FDDAYVLALDELTNFVLTGFNSFQAIDFDLCKPFDKDRKSVNLGEAAACVYLSKNQEKNSFEILGEASINDANHISGPSRTGEGLVSSIESAMKEANILSNEIDYISAHGTATLYNDEMEAIAFNRLQMESIPTNSFKAFYGHTLGASGLLEMIISMKQAQENLILESHNFNELGVSVPLNILKENLQKEVNIILKTSSGFGGSNAVIILKKVHND
;
A
#
# COMPACT_ATOMS: atom_id res chain seq x y z
N PHE A 1 23.34 14.57 -4.29
CA PHE A 1 23.12 13.86 -5.55
C PHE A 1 21.94 14.50 -6.27
N ASP A 2 21.99 14.55 -7.59
CA ASP A 2 20.91 15.09 -8.42
C ASP A 2 20.00 13.99 -8.94
N ASP A 3 20.55 12.79 -9.06
CA ASP A 3 19.86 11.60 -9.56
C ASP A 3 20.19 10.37 -8.69
N ALA A 4 19.25 9.42 -8.63
CA ALA A 4 19.43 8.15 -7.94
C ALA A 4 18.61 7.03 -8.60
N TYR A 5 19.13 5.81 -8.52
CA TYR A 5 18.35 4.60 -8.75
C TYR A 5 17.98 3.98 -7.42
N VAL A 6 16.70 3.72 -7.22
CA VAL A 6 16.20 2.95 -6.08
C VAL A 6 15.85 1.55 -6.55
N LEU A 7 16.49 0.56 -5.96
CA LEU A 7 16.31 -0.85 -6.26
C LEU A 7 15.72 -1.55 -5.05
N ALA A 8 14.69 -2.34 -5.27
CA ALA A 8 14.11 -3.21 -4.27
C ALA A 8 13.93 -4.61 -4.87
N LEU A 9 14.40 -5.63 -4.15
CA LEU A 9 14.28 -7.00 -4.60
C LEU A 9 14.11 -7.93 -3.40
N ASP A 10 13.38 -9.00 -3.60
CA ASP A 10 13.27 -10.10 -2.63
C ASP A 10 12.95 -11.39 -3.37
N GLU A 11 13.46 -12.51 -2.86
CA GLU A 11 13.21 -13.84 -3.38
C GLU A 11 12.67 -14.77 -2.29
N LEU A 12 11.91 -15.77 -2.68
CA LEU A 12 11.36 -16.77 -1.76
C LEU A 12 12.43 -17.77 -1.36
N THR A 13 12.83 -17.69 -0.10
CA THR A 13 13.77 -18.65 0.51
C THR A 13 13.08 -19.54 1.54
N ASN A 14 13.66 -20.68 1.85
CA ASN A 14 13.17 -21.54 2.93
C ASN A 14 13.13 -20.83 4.29
N PHE A 15 14.06 -19.89 4.53
CA PHE A 15 14.08 -19.09 5.75
C PHE A 15 12.83 -18.19 5.83
N VAL A 16 12.51 -17.49 4.76
CA VAL A 16 11.32 -16.62 4.67
C VAL A 16 10.04 -17.44 4.85
N LEU A 17 9.90 -18.53 4.10
CA LEU A 17 8.72 -19.41 4.17
C LEU A 17 8.52 -19.97 5.58
N THR A 18 9.58 -20.47 6.21
CA THR A 18 9.53 -21.02 7.56
C THR A 18 9.19 -19.93 8.59
N GLY A 19 9.76 -18.73 8.45
CA GLY A 19 9.49 -17.58 9.30
C GLY A 19 8.01 -17.19 9.27
N PHE A 20 7.46 -16.96 8.08
CA PHE A 20 6.05 -16.60 7.92
C PHE A 20 5.09 -17.71 8.37
N ASN A 21 5.45 -18.98 8.12
CA ASN A 21 4.67 -20.11 8.60
C ASN A 21 4.65 -20.19 10.13
N SER A 22 5.76 -19.86 10.79
CA SER A 22 5.83 -19.86 12.27
C SER A 22 4.93 -18.80 12.90
N PHE A 23 4.66 -17.70 12.19
CA PHE A 23 3.70 -16.66 12.59
C PHE A 23 2.26 -16.97 12.17
N GLN A 24 2.01 -18.12 11.50
CA GLN A 24 0.70 -18.45 10.92
C GLN A 24 0.17 -17.35 9.99
N ALA A 25 1.07 -16.65 9.30
CA ALA A 25 0.74 -15.53 8.43
C ALA A 25 0.51 -15.94 6.97
N ILE A 26 0.85 -17.17 6.60
CA ILE A 26 0.65 -17.74 5.26
C ILE A 26 -0.24 -18.97 5.31
N ASP A 27 -1.04 -19.17 4.26
CA ASP A 27 -1.87 -20.34 4.02
C ASP A 27 -1.85 -20.65 2.51
N PHE A 28 -2.40 -21.80 2.13
CA PHE A 28 -2.59 -22.20 0.74
C PHE A 28 -3.87 -21.63 0.11
N ASP A 29 -4.74 -21.01 0.92
CA ASP A 29 -5.92 -20.30 0.43
C ASP A 29 -5.52 -19.04 -0.35
N LEU A 30 -6.39 -18.60 -1.26
CA LEU A 30 -6.17 -17.38 -2.04
C LEU A 30 -6.15 -16.14 -1.14
N CYS A 31 -5.15 -15.30 -1.34
CA CYS A 31 -5.07 -13.98 -0.72
C CYS A 31 -6.27 -13.12 -1.12
N LYS A 32 -6.98 -12.57 -0.12
CA LYS A 32 -8.20 -11.77 -0.30
C LYS A 32 -8.14 -10.50 0.57
N PRO A 33 -7.37 -9.49 0.18
CA PRO A 33 -7.23 -8.29 1.00
C PRO A 33 -8.57 -7.64 1.32
N PHE A 34 -8.78 -7.30 2.60
CA PHE A 34 -9.97 -6.67 3.17
C PHE A 34 -11.27 -7.49 3.11
N ASP A 35 -11.25 -8.68 2.50
CA ASP A 35 -12.42 -9.54 2.36
C ASP A 35 -12.82 -10.18 3.70
N LYS A 36 -14.12 -10.52 3.85
CA LYS A 36 -14.63 -11.20 5.05
C LYS A 36 -14.05 -12.59 5.24
N ASP A 37 -13.71 -13.27 4.14
CA ASP A 37 -13.12 -14.60 4.13
C ASP A 37 -11.59 -14.57 4.08
N ARG A 38 -10.97 -13.41 4.34
CA ARG A 38 -9.51 -13.28 4.39
C ARG A 38 -8.93 -14.09 5.54
N LYS A 39 -7.80 -14.71 5.31
CA LYS A 39 -7.12 -15.53 6.33
C LYS A 39 -5.65 -15.19 6.47
N SER A 40 -4.97 -15.04 5.33
CA SER A 40 -3.53 -14.98 5.27
C SER A 40 -3.03 -14.35 3.97
N VAL A 41 -1.76 -14.01 3.94
CA VAL A 41 -1.07 -13.52 2.76
C VAL A 41 -0.49 -14.69 1.95
N ASN A 42 -0.49 -14.57 0.62
CA ASN A 42 0.37 -15.37 -0.23
C ASN A 42 1.70 -14.63 -0.42
N LEU A 43 2.81 -15.34 -0.42
CA LEU A 43 4.12 -14.76 -0.68
C LEU A 43 4.44 -14.79 -2.19
N GLY A 44 5.23 -13.82 -2.63
CA GLY A 44 5.74 -13.71 -3.98
C GLY A 44 7.17 -13.21 -3.99
N GLU A 45 7.79 -13.18 -5.15
CA GLU A 45 9.14 -12.63 -5.34
C GLU A 45 9.14 -11.64 -6.50
N ALA A 46 9.96 -10.60 -6.39
CA ALA A 46 10.09 -9.59 -7.42
C ALA A 46 11.39 -8.79 -7.30
N ALA A 47 11.71 -8.10 -8.38
CA ALA A 47 12.66 -7.00 -8.39
C ALA A 47 12.02 -5.79 -9.04
N ALA A 48 12.22 -4.62 -8.46
CA ALA A 48 11.71 -3.36 -8.95
C ALA A 48 12.81 -2.28 -8.92
N CYS A 49 12.75 -1.35 -9.86
CA CYS A 49 13.69 -0.23 -9.94
C CYS A 49 12.94 1.03 -10.35
N VAL A 50 13.27 2.14 -9.70
CA VAL A 50 12.82 3.48 -10.09
C VAL A 50 14.00 4.42 -10.18
N TYR A 51 13.95 5.31 -11.14
CA TYR A 51 14.89 6.41 -11.30
C TYR A 51 14.30 7.68 -10.69
N LEU A 52 15.03 8.29 -9.78
CA LEU A 52 14.70 9.57 -9.15
C LEU A 52 15.61 10.65 -9.73
N SER A 53 15.03 11.80 -10.08
CA SER A 53 15.76 12.96 -10.55
C SER A 53 15.17 14.24 -9.98
N LYS A 54 16.00 15.27 -9.84
CA LYS A 54 15.53 16.64 -9.53
C LYS A 54 14.89 17.31 -10.76
N ASN A 55 15.14 16.76 -11.94
CA ASN A 55 14.59 17.28 -13.19
C ASN A 55 13.21 16.68 -13.43
N GLN A 56 12.27 17.54 -13.79
CA GLN A 56 10.95 17.11 -14.18
C GLN A 56 10.99 16.48 -15.58
N GLU A 57 10.52 15.23 -15.68
CA GLU A 57 10.45 14.48 -16.94
C GLU A 57 8.99 14.27 -17.36
N LYS A 58 8.77 14.04 -18.65
CA LYS A 58 7.44 13.70 -19.16
C LYS A 58 6.95 12.38 -18.55
N ASN A 59 5.67 12.34 -18.18
CA ASN A 59 5.04 11.17 -17.55
C ASN A 59 5.67 10.76 -16.22
N SER A 60 6.39 11.66 -15.55
CA SER A 60 6.95 11.44 -14.23
C SER A 60 5.89 11.63 -13.13
N PHE A 61 6.30 11.31 -11.91
CA PHE A 61 5.54 11.59 -10.70
C PHE A 61 6.43 12.37 -9.74
N GLU A 62 5.85 13.38 -9.12
CA GLU A 62 6.49 14.13 -8.06
C GLU A 62 6.19 13.47 -6.72
N ILE A 63 7.21 13.28 -5.88
CA ILE A 63 7.02 12.89 -4.48
C ILE A 63 6.65 14.16 -3.72
N LEU A 64 5.39 14.26 -3.27
CA LEU A 64 4.91 15.41 -2.53
C LEU A 64 5.25 15.34 -1.05
N GLY A 65 5.23 14.14 -0.49
CA GLY A 65 5.49 13.93 0.92
C GLY A 65 5.70 12.46 1.24
N GLU A 66 6.43 12.22 2.33
CA GLU A 66 6.73 10.89 2.80
C GLU A 66 6.81 10.86 4.33
N ALA A 67 6.60 9.69 4.92
CA ALA A 67 6.85 9.47 6.33
C ALA A 67 7.07 7.99 6.63
N SER A 68 7.87 7.72 7.65
CA SER A 68 8.03 6.39 8.22
C SER A 68 8.01 6.47 9.74
N ILE A 69 6.98 5.90 10.37
CA ILE A 69 6.77 5.95 11.81
C ILE A 69 6.55 4.54 12.35
N ASN A 70 7.22 4.22 13.45
CA ASN A 70 7.07 2.94 14.12
C ASN A 70 6.05 3.05 15.24
N ASP A 71 5.02 2.19 15.27
CA ASP A 71 4.02 2.15 16.33
C ASP A 71 4.47 1.38 17.58
N ALA A 72 5.59 0.65 17.49
CA ALA A 72 6.22 -0.09 18.58
C ALA A 72 5.27 -0.98 19.40
N ASN A 73 4.20 -1.48 18.78
CA ASN A 73 3.17 -2.24 19.47
C ASN A 73 3.60 -3.69 19.74
N HIS A 74 3.91 -4.44 18.69
CA HIS A 74 4.31 -5.86 18.76
C HIS A 74 5.18 -6.24 17.58
N ILE A 75 6.03 -7.27 17.73
CA ILE A 75 6.96 -7.69 16.67
C ILE A 75 6.26 -8.14 15.38
N SER A 76 5.10 -8.78 15.48
CA SER A 76 4.36 -9.31 14.32
C SER A 76 2.90 -8.82 14.23
N GLY A 77 2.45 -8.02 15.17
CA GLY A 77 1.08 -7.50 15.22
C GLY A 77 1.05 -5.98 15.14
N PRO A 78 0.21 -5.41 14.26
CA PRO A 78 0.06 -3.96 14.16
C PRO A 78 -0.68 -3.38 15.38
N SER A 79 -0.63 -2.06 15.54
CA SER A 79 -1.46 -1.32 16.49
C SER A 79 -2.95 -1.58 16.23
N ARG A 80 -3.74 -1.80 17.29
CA ARG A 80 -5.20 -1.97 17.15
C ARG A 80 -5.93 -0.68 16.77
N THR A 81 -5.32 0.45 16.98
CA THR A 81 -5.87 1.79 16.68
C THR A 81 -5.35 2.37 15.38
N GLY A 82 -4.37 1.73 14.73
CA GLY A 82 -3.71 2.23 13.54
C GLY A 82 -2.87 3.48 13.78
N GLU A 83 -2.44 3.76 15.02
CA GLU A 83 -1.80 5.03 15.40
C GLU A 83 -0.55 5.34 14.60
N GLY A 84 0.33 4.34 14.41
CA GLY A 84 1.55 4.51 13.62
C GLY A 84 1.26 4.86 12.16
N LEU A 85 0.26 4.20 11.55
CA LEU A 85 -0.13 4.49 10.18
C LEU A 85 -0.83 5.84 10.06
N VAL A 86 -1.73 6.20 10.99
CA VAL A 86 -2.37 7.53 11.05
C VAL A 86 -1.30 8.62 11.10
N SER A 87 -0.36 8.51 12.05
CA SER A 87 0.71 9.51 12.21
C SER A 87 1.61 9.60 10.98
N SER A 88 1.86 8.46 10.29
CA SER A 88 2.64 8.45 9.04
C SER A 88 1.90 9.18 7.93
N ILE A 89 0.59 8.90 7.76
CA ILE A 89 -0.22 9.57 6.74
C ILE A 89 -0.35 11.07 7.01
N GLU A 90 -0.64 11.47 8.25
CA GLU A 90 -0.73 12.88 8.64
C GLU A 90 0.59 13.64 8.40
N SER A 91 1.74 13.00 8.72
CA SER A 91 3.06 13.59 8.48
C SER A 91 3.33 13.77 6.99
N ALA A 92 3.04 12.75 6.17
CA ALA A 92 3.20 12.83 4.72
C ALA A 92 2.26 13.87 4.08
N MET A 93 0.99 13.94 4.52
CA MET A 93 0.04 14.96 4.05
C MET A 93 0.47 16.37 4.45
N LYS A 94 1.01 16.54 5.65
CA LYS A 94 1.54 17.82 6.11
C LYS A 94 2.73 18.28 5.28
N GLU A 95 3.66 17.38 4.95
CA GLU A 95 4.80 17.67 4.07
C GLU A 95 4.31 18.02 2.66
N ALA A 96 3.38 17.24 2.12
CA ALA A 96 2.74 17.46 0.82
C ALA A 96 1.89 18.74 0.78
N ASN A 97 1.52 19.31 1.93
CA ASN A 97 0.58 20.42 2.07
C ASN A 97 -0.78 20.16 1.38
N ILE A 98 -1.33 18.96 1.59
CA ILE A 98 -2.63 18.53 1.07
C ILE A 98 -3.57 18.03 2.17
N LEU A 99 -4.85 17.97 1.86
CA LEU A 99 -5.90 17.38 2.70
C LEU A 99 -6.28 15.98 2.21
N SER A 100 -6.92 15.18 3.06
CA SER A 100 -7.34 13.81 2.72
C SER A 100 -8.25 13.73 1.50
N ASN A 101 -9.12 14.72 1.30
CA ASN A 101 -10.05 14.77 0.17
C ASN A 101 -9.40 15.12 -1.18
N GLU A 102 -8.12 15.45 -1.21
CA GLU A 102 -7.36 15.67 -2.44
C GLU A 102 -6.71 14.38 -2.96
N ILE A 103 -6.71 13.30 -2.16
CA ILE A 103 -6.17 12.00 -2.56
C ILE A 103 -7.20 11.29 -3.45
N ASP A 104 -6.79 10.91 -4.65
CA ASP A 104 -7.66 10.25 -5.63
C ASP A 104 -7.76 8.75 -5.46
N TYR A 105 -6.69 8.14 -4.96
CA TYR A 105 -6.53 6.69 -4.88
C TYR A 105 -5.57 6.28 -3.77
N ILE A 106 -5.91 5.18 -3.08
CA ILE A 106 -5.07 4.55 -2.06
C ILE A 106 -4.59 3.18 -2.55
N SER A 107 -3.28 3.02 -2.67
CA SER A 107 -2.62 1.72 -2.79
C SER A 107 -2.27 1.22 -1.39
N ALA A 108 -3.16 0.42 -0.82
CA ALA A 108 -3.01 -0.09 0.53
C ALA A 108 -1.95 -1.19 0.63
N HIS A 109 -1.42 -1.42 1.81
CA HIS A 109 -0.57 -2.58 2.09
C HIS A 109 -1.36 -3.87 1.95
N GLY A 110 -2.52 -3.99 2.57
CA GLY A 110 -3.55 -5.01 2.34
C GLY A 110 -3.01 -6.43 2.20
N THR A 111 -2.69 -7.10 3.32
CA THR A 111 -2.05 -8.42 3.32
C THR A 111 -3.03 -9.59 3.37
N ALA A 112 -4.33 -9.34 3.42
CA ALA A 112 -5.37 -10.33 3.69
C ALA A 112 -5.24 -11.00 5.06
N THR A 113 -4.45 -10.45 5.96
CA THR A 113 -4.40 -10.90 7.36
C THR A 113 -5.41 -10.14 8.20
N LEU A 114 -5.98 -10.82 9.20
CA LEU A 114 -7.06 -10.25 10.00
C LEU A 114 -6.68 -8.92 10.66
N TYR A 115 -5.47 -8.85 11.20
CA TYR A 115 -5.05 -7.69 12.00
C TYR A 115 -4.54 -6.53 11.15
N ASN A 116 -3.78 -6.80 10.08
CA ASN A 116 -3.25 -5.72 9.24
C ASN A 116 -4.36 -4.98 8.50
N ASP A 117 -5.25 -5.72 7.85
CA ASP A 117 -6.31 -5.10 7.06
C ASP A 117 -7.30 -4.32 7.95
N GLU A 118 -7.55 -4.83 9.17
CA GLU A 118 -8.33 -4.11 10.19
C GLU A 118 -7.64 -2.81 10.62
N MET A 119 -6.33 -2.87 10.88
CA MET A 119 -5.53 -1.71 11.27
C MET A 119 -5.55 -0.63 10.19
N GLU A 120 -5.33 -1.00 8.93
CA GLU A 120 -5.36 -0.05 7.80
C GLU A 120 -6.75 0.57 7.63
N ALA A 121 -7.81 -0.23 7.69
CA ALA A 121 -9.18 0.27 7.59
C ALA A 121 -9.50 1.29 8.70
N ILE A 122 -9.14 0.99 9.95
CA ILE A 122 -9.29 1.92 11.08
C ILE A 122 -8.50 3.21 10.84
N ALA A 123 -7.25 3.11 10.37
CA ALA A 123 -6.42 4.27 10.11
C ALA A 123 -7.02 5.17 9.02
N PHE A 124 -7.46 4.60 7.90
CA PHE A 124 -8.09 5.36 6.82
C PHE A 124 -9.41 6.00 7.27
N ASN A 125 -10.22 5.29 8.05
CA ASN A 125 -11.49 5.82 8.58
C ASN A 125 -11.26 6.98 9.55
N ARG A 126 -10.28 6.89 10.44
CA ARG A 126 -9.89 7.99 11.35
C ARG A 126 -9.50 9.27 10.60
N LEU A 127 -8.97 9.13 9.40
CA LEU A 127 -8.55 10.24 8.52
C LEU A 127 -9.63 10.67 7.51
N GLN A 128 -10.86 10.13 7.63
CA GLN A 128 -11.99 10.42 6.74
C GLN A 128 -11.68 10.08 5.27
N MET A 129 -10.98 8.95 5.05
CA MET A 129 -10.56 8.45 3.73
C MET A 129 -11.38 7.24 3.26
N GLU A 130 -12.43 6.87 3.99
CA GLU A 130 -13.23 5.65 3.73
C GLU A 130 -13.90 5.63 2.37
N SER A 131 -14.11 6.79 1.74
CA SER A 131 -14.72 6.91 0.41
C SER A 131 -13.72 6.83 -0.74
N ILE A 132 -12.42 6.95 -0.47
CA ILE A 132 -11.38 6.97 -1.50
C ILE A 132 -11.23 5.56 -2.11
N PRO A 133 -11.24 5.41 -3.45
CA PRO A 133 -10.98 4.13 -4.09
C PRO A 133 -9.68 3.50 -3.59
N THR A 134 -9.77 2.27 -3.11
CA THR A 134 -8.64 1.57 -2.47
C THR A 134 -8.52 0.16 -3.04
N ASN A 135 -7.30 -0.29 -3.30
CA ASN A 135 -7.00 -1.68 -3.60
C ASN A 135 -5.73 -2.18 -2.91
N SER A 136 -5.50 -3.48 -3.00
CA SER A 136 -4.21 -4.11 -2.73
C SER A 136 -3.82 -5.03 -3.88
N PHE A 137 -2.55 -4.98 -4.27
CA PHE A 137 -2.02 -5.81 -5.35
C PHE A 137 -1.61 -7.22 -4.92
N LYS A 138 -1.60 -7.50 -3.61
CA LYS A 138 -1.07 -8.78 -3.09
C LYS A 138 -1.83 -10.01 -3.54
N ALA A 139 -3.10 -9.86 -3.92
CA ALA A 139 -3.86 -10.96 -4.51
C ALA A 139 -3.48 -11.28 -5.97
N PHE A 140 -2.77 -10.40 -6.68
CA PHE A 140 -2.31 -10.64 -8.05
C PHE A 140 -1.00 -11.43 -8.10
N TYR A 141 -0.03 -11.11 -7.24
CA TYR A 141 1.33 -11.67 -7.32
C TYR A 141 1.96 -12.03 -5.98
N GLY A 142 1.19 -11.96 -4.91
CA GLY A 142 1.68 -12.21 -3.55
C GLY A 142 2.38 -11.02 -2.91
N HIS A 143 2.77 -11.20 -1.67
CA HIS A 143 3.57 -10.23 -0.94
C HIS A 143 5.05 -10.44 -1.29
N THR A 144 5.62 -9.51 -2.02
CA THR A 144 7.01 -9.56 -2.48
C THR A 144 7.99 -8.93 -1.47
N LEU A 145 7.61 -8.87 -0.20
CA LEU A 145 8.42 -8.47 0.95
C LEU A 145 9.18 -7.15 0.72
N GLY A 146 10.51 -7.20 0.66
CA GLY A 146 11.34 -6.01 0.47
C GLY A 146 11.12 -5.30 -0.87
N ALA A 147 10.63 -6.00 -1.90
CA ALA A 147 10.27 -5.39 -3.18
C ALA A 147 8.86 -4.78 -3.20
N SER A 148 7.99 -5.14 -2.24
CA SER A 148 6.55 -4.87 -2.29
C SER A 148 6.21 -3.38 -2.41
N GLY A 149 6.78 -2.53 -1.56
CA GLY A 149 6.48 -1.10 -1.56
C GLY A 149 6.80 -0.43 -2.88
N LEU A 150 7.98 -0.70 -3.44
CA LEU A 150 8.44 -0.11 -4.70
C LEU A 150 7.66 -0.64 -5.90
N LEU A 151 7.43 -1.97 -5.97
CA LEU A 151 6.65 -2.59 -7.03
C LEU A 151 5.22 -2.04 -7.08
N GLU A 152 4.54 -2.02 -5.93
CA GLU A 152 3.16 -1.51 -5.81
C GLU A 152 3.08 -0.02 -6.15
N MET A 153 4.08 0.77 -5.78
CA MET A 153 4.19 2.18 -6.17
C MET A 153 4.29 2.33 -7.70
N ILE A 154 5.17 1.57 -8.36
CA ILE A 154 5.35 1.61 -9.83
C ILE A 154 4.03 1.23 -10.54
N ILE A 155 3.35 0.17 -10.08
CA ILE A 155 2.06 -0.24 -10.66
C ILE A 155 1.01 0.86 -10.43
N SER A 156 0.98 1.50 -9.27
CA SER A 156 0.07 2.62 -8.97
C SER A 156 0.32 3.83 -9.88
N MET A 157 1.58 4.14 -10.15
CA MET A 157 1.95 5.18 -11.13
C MET A 157 1.44 4.82 -12.53
N LYS A 158 1.59 3.54 -12.94
CA LYS A 158 1.09 3.06 -14.22
C LYS A 158 -0.43 3.16 -14.33
N GLN A 159 -1.17 2.77 -13.29
CA GLN A 159 -2.62 2.95 -13.22
C GLN A 159 -3.03 4.42 -13.41
N ALA A 160 -2.33 5.34 -12.74
CA ALA A 160 -2.61 6.77 -12.87
C ALA A 160 -2.31 7.30 -14.29
N GLN A 161 -1.27 6.78 -14.95
CA GLN A 161 -0.98 7.12 -16.35
C GLN A 161 -2.11 6.70 -17.29
N GLU A 162 -2.68 5.51 -17.06
CA GLU A 162 -3.77 4.94 -17.87
C GLU A 162 -5.17 5.41 -17.42
N ASN A 163 -5.27 6.18 -16.33
CA ASN A 163 -6.54 6.57 -15.69
C ASN A 163 -7.44 5.36 -15.36
N LEU A 164 -6.84 4.25 -14.97
CA LEU A 164 -7.49 2.98 -14.66
C LEU A 164 -7.00 2.45 -13.33
N ILE A 165 -7.86 2.38 -12.33
CA ILE A 165 -7.56 1.73 -11.04
C ILE A 165 -8.03 0.29 -11.12
N LEU A 166 -7.12 -0.65 -10.86
CA LEU A 166 -7.43 -2.08 -10.85
C LEU A 166 -8.25 -2.45 -9.60
N GLU A 167 -9.06 -3.48 -9.74
CA GLU A 167 -9.76 -4.10 -8.62
C GLU A 167 -8.81 -4.58 -7.51
N SER A 168 -9.31 -4.81 -6.32
CA SER A 168 -8.65 -5.64 -5.32
C SER A 168 -9.00 -7.10 -5.61
N HIS A 169 -8.11 -7.81 -6.29
CA HIS A 169 -8.39 -9.15 -6.80
C HIS A 169 -8.82 -10.11 -5.69
N ASN A 170 -9.77 -11.00 -5.98
CA ASN A 170 -10.42 -11.92 -5.04
C ASN A 170 -11.30 -11.26 -3.95
N PHE A 171 -11.47 -9.93 -3.96
CA PHE A 171 -12.35 -9.24 -3.01
C PHE A 171 -13.82 -9.36 -3.42
N ASN A 172 -14.70 -9.79 -2.51
CA ASN A 172 -16.13 -9.92 -2.73
C ASN A 172 -16.98 -9.11 -1.75
N GLU A 173 -16.65 -9.17 -0.47
CA GLU A 173 -17.42 -8.52 0.59
C GLU A 173 -16.51 -8.00 1.70
N LEU A 174 -16.77 -6.79 2.16
CA LEU A 174 -15.96 -6.14 3.18
C LEU A 174 -16.01 -6.92 4.50
N GLY A 175 -14.82 -7.23 5.03
CA GLY A 175 -14.66 -8.01 6.25
C GLY A 175 -13.93 -7.28 7.39
N VAL A 176 -13.73 -5.97 7.26
CA VAL A 176 -13.20 -5.11 8.32
C VAL A 176 -14.33 -4.39 9.05
N SER A 177 -14.07 -3.93 10.28
CA SER A 177 -15.10 -3.41 11.19
C SER A 177 -15.64 -2.02 10.83
N VAL A 178 -14.96 -1.29 9.94
CA VAL A 178 -15.31 0.07 9.53
C VAL A 178 -15.45 0.15 8.01
N PRO A 179 -16.25 1.10 7.48
CA PRO A 179 -16.44 1.24 6.04
C PRO A 179 -15.12 1.58 5.33
N LEU A 180 -14.96 1.01 4.12
CA LEU A 180 -13.84 1.30 3.24
C LEU A 180 -14.23 0.99 1.79
N ASN A 181 -13.84 1.84 0.85
CA ASN A 181 -14.15 1.69 -0.56
C ASN A 181 -13.12 0.80 -1.27
N ILE A 182 -13.19 -0.51 -1.01
CA ILE A 182 -12.38 -1.51 -1.72
C ILE A 182 -13.00 -1.80 -3.08
N LEU A 183 -12.20 -1.68 -4.14
CA LEU A 183 -12.68 -1.87 -5.51
C LEU A 183 -12.90 -3.35 -5.81
N LYS A 184 -14.13 -3.70 -6.24
CA LYS A 184 -14.53 -5.04 -6.71
C LYS A 184 -14.29 -5.25 -8.21
N GLU A 185 -14.16 -4.18 -8.94
CA GLU A 185 -13.97 -4.14 -10.39
C GLU A 185 -13.07 -2.97 -10.76
N ASN A 186 -12.47 -3.05 -11.93
CA ASN A 186 -11.63 -1.98 -12.45
C ASN A 186 -12.43 -0.68 -12.57
N LEU A 187 -11.86 0.43 -12.10
CA LEU A 187 -12.48 1.74 -12.11
C LEU A 187 -11.76 2.67 -13.08
N GLN A 188 -12.48 3.13 -14.11
CA GLN A 188 -11.99 4.18 -15.00
C GLN A 188 -12.14 5.53 -14.28
N LYS A 189 -11.01 6.12 -13.86
CA LYS A 189 -10.97 7.37 -13.10
C LYS A 189 -9.64 8.08 -13.37
N GLU A 190 -9.70 9.40 -13.56
CA GLU A 190 -8.50 10.22 -13.52
C GLU A 190 -7.88 10.19 -12.12
N VAL A 191 -6.58 9.93 -12.06
CA VAL A 191 -5.81 9.83 -10.81
C VAL A 191 -4.63 10.79 -10.91
N ASN A 192 -4.63 11.80 -10.06
CA ASN A 192 -3.57 12.81 -9.96
C ASN A 192 -2.74 12.64 -8.70
N ILE A 193 -3.38 12.30 -7.57
CA ILE A 193 -2.72 12.14 -6.28
C ILE A 193 -2.94 10.72 -5.75
N ILE A 194 -1.85 10.03 -5.50
CA ILE A 194 -1.79 8.64 -5.00
C ILE A 194 -1.24 8.65 -3.59
N LEU A 195 -1.92 7.97 -2.67
CA LEU A 195 -1.38 7.57 -1.37
C LEU A 195 -0.96 6.11 -1.43
N LYS A 196 0.31 5.80 -1.17
CA LYS A 196 0.81 4.44 -1.01
C LYS A 196 1.21 4.18 0.43
N THR A 197 0.67 3.11 1.05
CA THR A 197 1.00 2.68 2.40
C THR A 197 1.75 1.36 2.41
N SER A 198 2.64 1.19 3.37
CA SER A 198 3.33 -0.07 3.64
C SER A 198 3.48 -0.25 5.14
N SER A 199 3.09 -1.41 5.65
CA SER A 199 3.19 -1.76 7.07
C SER A 199 3.99 -3.04 7.23
N GLY A 200 4.98 -3.05 8.12
CA GLY A 200 5.90 -4.17 8.30
C GLY A 200 5.90 -4.71 9.72
N PHE A 201 6.39 -5.92 9.86
CA PHE A 201 6.70 -6.49 11.17
C PHE A 201 7.65 -5.56 11.94
N GLY A 202 7.51 -5.53 13.26
CA GLY A 202 8.20 -4.56 14.13
C GLY A 202 7.46 -3.23 14.29
N GLY A 203 6.29 -3.07 13.62
CA GLY A 203 5.42 -1.89 13.74
C GLY A 203 5.82 -0.72 12.83
N SER A 204 6.65 -0.96 11.84
CA SER A 204 7.03 0.07 10.87
C SER A 204 5.88 0.37 9.91
N ASN A 205 5.51 1.65 9.78
CA ASN A 205 4.52 2.14 8.84
C ASN A 205 5.17 3.21 7.95
N ALA A 206 5.24 2.95 6.66
CA ALA A 206 5.79 3.86 5.67
C ALA A 206 4.70 4.34 4.71
N VAL A 207 4.75 5.61 4.37
CA VAL A 207 3.78 6.28 3.49
C VAL A 207 4.53 7.14 2.48
N ILE A 208 4.05 7.14 1.25
CA ILE A 208 4.49 8.08 0.21
C ILE A 208 3.27 8.65 -0.52
N ILE A 209 3.30 9.94 -0.82
CA ILE A 209 2.30 10.64 -1.61
C ILE A 209 2.93 11.08 -2.92
N LEU A 210 2.32 10.63 -4.01
CA LEU A 210 2.79 10.90 -5.37
C LEU A 210 1.79 11.76 -6.13
N LYS A 211 2.28 12.70 -6.89
CA LYS A 211 1.49 13.52 -7.81
C LYS A 211 1.90 13.28 -9.25
N LYS A 212 0.93 12.98 -10.10
CA LYS A 212 1.14 12.88 -11.55
C LYS A 212 1.54 14.22 -12.13
N VAL A 213 2.64 14.25 -12.88
CA VAL A 213 3.07 15.43 -13.59
C VAL A 213 2.33 15.51 -14.92
N HIS A 214 1.54 16.57 -15.11
CA HIS A 214 0.88 16.85 -16.39
C HIS A 214 1.90 17.49 -17.35
N ASN A 215 1.89 17.02 -18.58
CA ASN A 215 2.69 17.65 -19.66
C ASN A 215 1.82 18.74 -20.29
N ASP A 216 2.17 19.99 -20.06
CA ASP A 216 1.65 21.12 -20.83
C ASP A 216 2.22 21.10 -22.27
#